data_19ad55de65fdfeceb6cb2cff21b63055
#
_entry.id   19ad55de65fdfeceb6cb2cff21b63055
#
_cell.length_a   1.000
_cell.length_b   1.000
_cell.length_c   1.000
_cell.angle_alpha   90.00
_cell.angle_beta   90.00
_cell.angle_gamma   90.00
#
_symmetry.space_group_name_H-M   'P 1'
#
loop_
_entity.id
_entity.type
_entity.pdbx_description
1 polymer ?
#
loop_
_entity_poly.entity_id
_entity_poly.type
_entity_poly.pdbx_seq_one_letter_code
_entity_poly.pdbx_strand_id
1 'polypeptide(L)'
;MKKEISLAEAAQELQLSKTTISRALSGKGRIGKETQDRIARFLEEQNAVVKTRSGMEKSKNIAILFPSHAIVAETPFFQNCLDGVYTYCSQKGYDLFYVSEKNDDLSKLKQLLDRKKVDGFILTHYQLGNNLIQYLQMKKVPFVLIGSIDDDSVIQVDSDHKAAGIELASMLLRNGE
;
A
#
# COMPACT_ATOMS: atom_id res chain seq x y z
N MET A 1 -28.16 10.77 4.93
CA MET A 1 -26.90 10.08 5.30
C MET A 1 -27.26 8.90 6.18
N LYS A 2 -26.74 7.70 5.90
CA LYS A 2 -26.94 6.52 6.76
C LYS A 2 -26.08 6.64 8.02
N LYS A 3 -26.65 6.24 9.16
CA LYS A 3 -25.91 6.22 10.45
C LYS A 3 -24.87 5.12 10.43
N GLU A 4 -23.61 5.41 10.82
CA GLU A 4 -22.59 4.37 11.01
C GLU A 4 -22.71 3.78 12.41
N ILE A 5 -22.84 2.46 12.51
CA ILE A 5 -22.84 1.72 13.78
C ILE A 5 -21.67 0.73 13.79
N SER A 6 -21.10 0.48 14.96
CA SER A 6 -20.03 -0.49 15.11
C SER A 6 -20.53 -1.94 15.06
N LEU A 7 -19.65 -2.89 14.70
CA LEU A 7 -19.92 -4.32 14.80
C LEU A 7 -20.31 -4.74 16.23
N ALA A 8 -19.81 -4.02 17.25
CA ALA A 8 -20.10 -4.31 18.65
C ALA A 8 -21.53 -3.92 19.02
N GLU A 9 -21.96 -2.72 18.61
CA GLU A 9 -23.33 -2.24 18.82
C GLU A 9 -24.34 -3.13 18.10
N ALA A 10 -24.12 -3.45 16.82
CA ALA A 10 -24.99 -4.35 16.08
C ALA A 10 -25.05 -5.76 16.70
N ALA A 11 -23.93 -6.25 17.25
CA ALA A 11 -23.87 -7.55 17.93
C ALA A 11 -24.68 -7.55 19.22
N GLN A 12 -24.61 -6.47 19.97
CA GLN A 12 -25.35 -6.30 21.23
C GLN A 12 -26.87 -6.20 20.98
N GLU A 13 -27.27 -5.35 20.05
CA GLU A 13 -28.70 -5.14 19.70
C GLU A 13 -29.34 -6.42 19.13
N LEU A 14 -28.65 -7.15 18.29
CA LEU A 14 -29.13 -8.38 17.68
C LEU A 14 -28.93 -9.62 18.55
N GLN A 15 -28.25 -9.52 19.68
CA GLN A 15 -27.83 -10.65 20.52
C GLN A 15 -27.07 -11.73 19.72
N LEU A 16 -26.24 -11.31 18.77
CA LEU A 16 -25.42 -12.16 17.92
C LEU A 16 -23.95 -11.93 18.21
N SER A 17 -23.10 -12.91 17.87
CA SER A 17 -21.65 -12.69 17.94
C SER A 17 -21.18 -11.70 16.86
N LYS A 18 -20.14 -10.91 17.16
CA LYS A 18 -19.48 -10.03 16.15
C LYS A 18 -19.06 -10.82 14.92
N THR A 19 -18.62 -12.06 15.10
CA THR A 19 -18.20 -12.95 14.02
C THR A 19 -19.38 -13.36 13.14
N THR A 20 -20.56 -13.60 13.72
CA THR A 20 -21.79 -13.94 12.97
C THR A 20 -22.21 -12.79 12.06
N ILE A 21 -22.26 -11.56 12.60
CA ILE A 21 -22.62 -10.37 11.82
C ILE A 21 -21.59 -10.10 10.73
N SER A 22 -20.29 -10.16 11.05
CA SER A 22 -19.22 -9.95 10.06
C SER A 22 -19.28 -10.96 8.92
N ARG A 23 -19.56 -12.23 9.20
CA ARG A 23 -19.70 -13.27 8.18
C ARG A 23 -20.95 -13.08 7.34
N ALA A 24 -22.06 -12.72 7.95
CA ALA A 24 -23.30 -12.43 7.22
C ALA A 24 -23.14 -11.28 6.23
N LEU A 25 -22.49 -10.19 6.67
CA LEU A 25 -22.27 -8.98 5.83
C LEU A 25 -21.21 -9.20 4.74
N SER A 26 -20.22 -10.07 4.98
CA SER A 26 -19.16 -10.37 4.01
C SER A 26 -19.50 -11.48 3.03
N GLY A 27 -20.62 -12.15 3.19
CA GLY A 27 -20.98 -13.33 2.39
C GLY A 27 -20.07 -14.54 2.61
N LYS A 28 -19.17 -14.48 3.60
CA LYS A 28 -18.20 -15.54 3.91
C LYS A 28 -18.72 -16.43 5.04
N GLY A 29 -19.03 -17.68 4.72
CA GLY A 29 -19.46 -18.68 5.68
C GLY A 29 -20.94 -19.05 5.57
N ARG A 30 -21.32 -20.19 6.14
CA ARG A 30 -22.71 -20.64 6.18
C ARG A 30 -23.46 -19.95 7.32
N ILE A 31 -24.06 -18.82 7.03
CA ILE A 31 -25.02 -18.15 7.92
C ILE A 31 -26.42 -18.46 7.40
N GLY A 32 -27.30 -18.91 8.28
CA GLY A 32 -28.68 -19.22 7.92
C GLY A 32 -29.40 -17.99 7.36
N LYS A 33 -30.26 -18.21 6.36
CA LYS A 33 -30.97 -17.15 5.65
C LYS A 33 -31.79 -16.28 6.60
N GLU A 34 -32.42 -16.88 7.60
CA GLU A 34 -33.18 -16.18 8.64
C GLU A 34 -32.32 -15.17 9.42
N THR A 35 -31.09 -15.56 9.77
CA THR A 35 -30.14 -14.66 10.46
C THR A 35 -29.66 -13.53 9.55
N GLN A 36 -29.46 -13.80 8.25
CA GLN A 36 -29.13 -12.78 7.27
C GLN A 36 -30.26 -11.76 7.11
N ASP A 37 -31.49 -12.23 6.97
CA ASP A 37 -32.68 -11.38 6.81
C ASP A 37 -32.94 -10.53 8.06
N ARG A 38 -32.66 -11.09 9.24
CA ARG A 38 -32.77 -10.37 10.52
C ARG A 38 -31.74 -9.24 10.63
N ILE A 39 -30.49 -9.48 10.21
CA ILE A 39 -29.45 -8.46 10.19
C ILE A 39 -29.80 -7.36 9.15
N ALA A 40 -30.28 -7.74 7.98
CA ALA A 40 -30.64 -6.81 6.91
C ALA A 40 -31.78 -5.88 7.37
N ARG A 41 -32.85 -6.42 7.94
CA ARG A 41 -33.97 -5.64 8.48
C ARG A 41 -33.54 -4.66 9.56
N PHE A 42 -32.73 -5.09 10.51
CA PHE A 42 -32.21 -4.22 11.57
C PHE A 42 -31.44 -3.03 11.00
N LEU A 43 -30.61 -3.25 9.97
CA LEU A 43 -29.85 -2.18 9.33
C LEU A 43 -30.73 -1.21 8.54
N GLU A 44 -31.78 -1.71 7.91
CA GLU A 44 -32.75 -0.88 7.19
C GLU A 44 -33.58 -0.04 8.17
N GLU A 45 -34.11 -0.63 9.22
CA GLU A 45 -34.90 0.04 10.26
C GLU A 45 -34.14 1.16 10.98
N GLN A 46 -32.85 0.91 11.25
CA GLN A 46 -31.97 1.91 11.86
C GLN A 46 -31.42 2.93 10.85
N ASN A 47 -31.75 2.81 9.56
CA ASN A 47 -31.10 3.53 8.47
C ASN A 47 -29.56 3.55 8.63
N ALA A 48 -29.01 2.40 9.02
CA ALA A 48 -27.64 2.25 9.45
C ALA A 48 -26.81 1.37 8.51
N VAL A 49 -25.51 1.61 8.52
CA VAL A 49 -24.51 0.74 7.90
C VAL A 49 -23.57 0.29 9.00
N VAL A 50 -23.38 -1.02 9.12
CA VAL A 50 -22.39 -1.52 10.07
C VAL A 50 -21.01 -1.19 9.54
N LYS A 51 -20.23 -0.50 10.35
CA LYS A 51 -18.80 -0.35 10.13
C LYS A 51 -18.16 -1.74 10.31
N THR A 52 -18.31 -2.58 9.27
CA THR A 52 -17.52 -3.80 9.21
C THR A 52 -16.08 -3.36 9.02
N ARG A 53 -15.15 -4.03 9.71
CA ARG A 53 -13.71 -3.93 9.44
C ARG A 53 -13.33 -4.41 8.01
N SER A 54 -14.23 -4.34 7.04
CA SER A 54 -13.97 -4.59 5.63
C SER A 54 -13.56 -3.32 4.85
N GLY A 55 -13.55 -2.14 5.49
CA GLY A 55 -12.51 -1.18 5.20
C GLY A 55 -11.35 -1.61 6.07
N MET A 56 -10.32 -2.23 5.49
CA MET A 56 -9.13 -2.65 6.21
C MET A 56 -8.67 -1.48 7.07
N GLU A 57 -8.72 -1.65 8.41
CA GLU A 57 -8.04 -0.72 9.31
C GLU A 57 -6.62 -0.67 8.77
N LYS A 58 -6.24 0.48 8.22
CA LYS A 58 -4.91 0.67 7.64
C LYS A 58 -3.91 0.28 8.70
N SER A 59 -2.90 -0.47 8.33
CA SER A 59 -1.83 -0.87 9.25
C SER A 59 -1.04 0.34 9.72
N LYS A 60 -1.15 1.45 8.96
CA LYS A 60 -0.33 2.66 9.05
C LYS A 60 1.15 2.37 8.88
N ASN A 61 1.46 1.39 8.07
CA ASN A 61 2.82 1.00 7.75
C ASN A 61 3.02 1.07 6.24
N ILE A 62 4.14 1.62 5.83
CA ILE A 62 4.64 1.64 4.45
C ILE A 62 5.92 0.83 4.39
N ALA A 63 6.08 0.01 3.36
CA ALA A 63 7.35 -0.66 3.11
C ALA A 63 8.12 0.07 2.02
N ILE A 64 9.40 0.33 2.26
CA ILE A 64 10.33 0.84 1.26
C ILE A 64 11.30 -0.28 0.88
N LEU A 65 11.36 -0.56 -0.43
CA LEU A 65 12.25 -1.57 -0.99
C LEU A 65 13.51 -0.92 -1.52
N PHE A 66 14.64 -1.46 -1.07
CA PHE A 66 15.96 -1.07 -1.54
C PHE A 66 16.67 -2.23 -2.23
N PRO A 67 17.59 -1.96 -3.17
CA PRO A 67 18.53 -2.97 -3.66
C PRO A 67 19.37 -3.53 -2.50
N SER A 68 20.30 -4.41 -2.81
CA SER A 68 21.16 -5.01 -1.78
C SER A 68 21.79 -3.95 -0.88
N HIS A 69 21.97 -4.28 0.39
CA HIS A 69 22.49 -3.37 1.42
C HIS A 69 23.81 -2.67 1.03
N ALA A 70 24.70 -3.37 0.30
CA ALA A 70 25.96 -2.80 -0.16
C ALA A 70 25.76 -1.58 -1.07
N ILE A 71 24.82 -1.68 -2.04
CA ILE A 71 24.52 -0.58 -2.96
C ILE A 71 23.95 0.62 -2.21
N VAL A 72 23.08 0.39 -1.24
CA VAL A 72 22.46 1.46 -0.43
C VAL A 72 23.50 2.19 0.40
N ALA A 73 24.45 1.47 1.01
CA ALA A 73 25.47 2.05 1.88
C ALA A 73 26.46 2.96 1.11
N GLU A 74 26.70 2.66 -0.16
CA GLU A 74 27.66 3.37 -1.00
C GLU A 74 27.04 4.51 -1.83
N THR A 75 25.69 4.64 -1.83
CA THR A 75 24.98 5.58 -2.70
C THR A 75 24.18 6.59 -1.88
N PRO A 76 24.63 7.85 -1.78
CA PRO A 76 23.93 8.93 -1.05
C PRO A 76 22.47 9.13 -1.50
N PHE A 77 22.17 8.84 -2.77
CA PHE A 77 20.84 8.92 -3.31
C PHE A 77 19.81 8.12 -2.48
N PHE A 78 20.12 6.85 -2.18
CA PHE A 78 19.19 6.01 -1.41
C PHE A 78 19.05 6.46 0.03
N GLN A 79 20.10 7.02 0.62
CA GLN A 79 20.08 7.59 1.96
C GLN A 79 19.13 8.79 2.02
N ASN A 80 19.25 9.71 1.06
CA ASN A 80 18.40 10.89 0.97
C ASN A 80 16.92 10.50 0.72
N CYS A 81 16.67 9.50 -0.14
CA CYS A 81 15.33 8.98 -0.36
C CYS A 81 14.72 8.41 0.93
N LEU A 82 15.50 7.61 1.67
CA LEU A 82 15.06 7.02 2.93
C LEU A 82 14.70 8.10 3.96
N ASP A 83 15.57 9.11 4.10
CA ASP A 83 15.37 10.21 5.06
C ASP A 83 14.10 11.02 4.73
N GLY A 84 13.92 11.38 3.46
CA GLY A 84 12.73 12.08 3.01
C GLY A 84 11.44 11.30 3.24
N VAL A 85 11.43 10.02 2.89
CA VAL A 85 10.28 9.13 3.11
C VAL A 85 10.00 8.95 4.60
N TYR A 86 11.03 8.69 5.41
CA TYR A 86 10.90 8.55 6.85
C TYR A 86 10.31 9.80 7.50
N THR A 87 10.85 10.97 7.15
CA THR A 87 10.39 12.26 7.68
C THR A 87 8.90 12.46 7.40
N TYR A 88 8.47 12.25 6.15
CA TYR A 88 7.06 12.45 5.78
C TYR A 88 6.13 11.40 6.41
N CYS A 89 6.51 10.13 6.39
CA CYS A 89 5.75 9.05 7.02
C CYS A 89 5.53 9.33 8.51
N SER A 90 6.59 9.70 9.23
CA SER A 90 6.52 10.03 10.66
C SER A 90 5.57 11.19 10.94
N GLN A 91 5.61 12.27 10.15
CA GLN A 91 4.67 13.39 10.28
C GLN A 91 3.21 13.00 10.07
N LYS A 92 2.95 11.96 9.27
CA LYS A 92 1.61 11.45 8.97
C LYS A 92 1.18 10.30 9.89
N GLY A 93 2.01 9.91 10.84
CA GLY A 93 1.75 8.81 11.77
C GLY A 93 1.76 7.45 11.09
N TYR A 94 2.66 7.27 10.12
CA TYR A 94 2.97 5.99 9.49
C TYR A 94 4.34 5.50 9.93
N ASP A 95 4.43 4.20 10.21
CA ASP A 95 5.70 3.51 10.43
C ASP A 95 6.29 3.06 9.08
N LEU A 96 7.62 2.99 9.02
CA LEU A 96 8.34 2.60 7.81
C LEU A 96 9.05 1.25 7.99
N PHE A 97 8.74 0.31 7.13
CA PHE A 97 9.43 -0.98 7.04
C PHE A 97 10.52 -0.91 5.97
N TYR A 98 11.76 -1.04 6.39
CA TYR A 98 12.87 -1.22 5.47
C TYR A 98 12.92 -2.67 4.98
N VAL A 99 12.91 -2.85 3.67
CA VAL A 99 13.04 -4.16 3.01
C VAL A 99 14.22 -4.10 2.04
N SER A 100 15.23 -4.91 2.29
CA SER A 100 16.33 -5.09 1.34
C SER A 100 16.07 -6.31 0.47
N GLU A 101 16.15 -6.12 -0.83
CA GLU A 101 16.00 -7.19 -1.80
C GLU A 101 17.33 -7.95 -1.94
N LYS A 102 17.28 -9.28 -1.78
CA LYS A 102 18.41 -10.16 -2.07
C LYS A 102 18.00 -11.09 -3.18
N ASN A 103 18.71 -11.04 -4.30
CA ASN A 103 18.57 -12.00 -5.40
C ASN A 103 17.13 -12.23 -5.87
N ASP A 104 16.37 -11.16 -6.11
CA ASP A 104 14.97 -11.22 -6.56
C ASP A 104 14.02 -12.02 -5.64
N ASP A 105 14.38 -12.19 -4.37
CA ASP A 105 13.56 -12.89 -3.40
C ASP A 105 12.40 -12.03 -2.89
N LEU A 106 11.24 -12.21 -3.47
CA LEU A 106 10.00 -11.55 -3.09
C LEU A 106 9.33 -12.16 -1.84
N SER A 107 9.94 -13.15 -1.18
CA SER A 107 9.33 -13.87 -0.07
C SER A 107 8.95 -12.96 1.08
N LYS A 108 9.84 -12.02 1.42
CA LYS A 108 9.59 -11.04 2.49
C LYS A 108 8.44 -10.11 2.18
N LEU A 109 8.37 -9.63 0.94
CA LEU A 109 7.28 -8.77 0.45
C LEU A 109 5.95 -9.52 0.50
N LYS A 110 5.89 -10.75 -0.03
CA LYS A 110 4.70 -11.59 0.03
C LYS A 110 4.26 -11.82 1.48
N GLN A 111 5.20 -12.09 2.39
CA GLN A 111 4.91 -12.26 3.81
C GLN A 111 4.29 -11.00 4.45
N LEU A 112 4.80 -9.80 4.12
CA LEU A 112 4.23 -8.54 4.61
C LEU A 112 2.80 -8.33 4.11
N LEU A 113 2.54 -8.66 2.84
CA LEU A 113 1.20 -8.58 2.24
C LEU A 113 0.22 -9.58 2.84
N ASP A 114 0.60 -10.86 2.91
CA ASP A 114 -0.26 -11.93 3.43
C ASP A 114 -0.66 -11.68 4.89
N ARG A 115 0.26 -11.11 5.66
CA ARG A 115 0.01 -10.72 7.05
C ARG A 115 -0.64 -9.35 7.21
N LYS A 116 -0.93 -8.63 6.11
CA LYS A 116 -1.48 -7.27 6.12
C LYS A 116 -0.71 -6.32 7.03
N LYS A 117 0.61 -6.39 6.96
CA LYS A 117 1.51 -5.60 7.80
C LYS A 117 1.81 -4.23 7.21
N VAL A 118 1.53 -4.02 5.93
CA VAL A 118 1.80 -2.76 5.22
C VAL A 118 0.60 -2.37 4.36
N ASP A 119 0.40 -1.07 4.17
CA ASP A 119 -0.68 -0.50 3.37
C ASP A 119 -0.23 -0.20 1.94
N GLY A 120 1.07 -0.10 1.70
CA GLY A 120 1.64 0.17 0.39
C GLY A 120 3.16 0.04 0.36
N PHE A 121 3.71 0.20 -0.84
CA PHE A 121 5.13 0.05 -1.10
C PHE A 121 5.72 1.26 -1.81
N ILE A 122 6.97 1.58 -1.48
CA ILE A 122 7.84 2.49 -2.23
C ILE A 122 8.97 1.63 -2.79
N LEU A 123 9.07 1.58 -4.11
CA LEU A 123 10.12 0.87 -4.83
C LEU A 123 11.21 1.89 -5.19
N THR A 124 12.44 1.70 -4.74
CA THR A 124 13.53 2.63 -5.02
C THR A 124 14.36 2.24 -6.23
N HIS A 125 14.05 1.11 -6.82
CA HIS A 125 14.70 0.60 -8.03
C HIS A 125 13.77 -0.36 -8.78
N TYR A 126 14.05 -0.55 -10.05
CA TYR A 126 13.39 -1.52 -10.91
C TYR A 126 14.45 -2.37 -11.60
N GLN A 127 14.27 -3.68 -11.58
CA GLN A 127 15.07 -4.62 -12.36
C GLN A 127 14.24 -5.19 -13.52
N LEU A 128 14.78 -5.12 -14.73
CA LEU A 128 14.18 -5.73 -15.92
C LEU A 128 14.01 -7.25 -15.71
N GLY A 129 12.79 -7.73 -15.91
CA GLY A 129 12.45 -9.15 -15.68
C GLY A 129 11.93 -9.48 -14.27
N ASN A 130 11.92 -8.51 -13.36
CA ASN A 130 11.32 -8.67 -12.06
C ASN A 130 9.78 -8.56 -12.17
N ASN A 131 9.08 -9.60 -11.75
CA ASN A 131 7.60 -9.66 -11.77
C ASN A 131 6.95 -8.88 -10.61
N LEU A 132 7.70 -8.09 -9.87
CA LEU A 132 7.22 -7.40 -8.67
C LEU A 132 6.09 -6.42 -8.98
N ILE A 133 6.27 -5.55 -9.97
CA ILE A 133 5.26 -4.56 -10.36
C ILE A 133 3.96 -5.27 -10.77
N GLN A 134 4.05 -6.27 -11.65
CA GLN A 134 2.90 -7.07 -12.07
C GLN A 134 2.22 -7.76 -10.89
N TYR A 135 2.99 -8.28 -9.95
CA TYR A 135 2.47 -8.91 -8.74
C TYR A 135 1.70 -7.90 -7.86
N LEU A 136 2.24 -6.71 -7.63
CA LEU A 136 1.58 -5.65 -6.86
C LEU A 136 0.30 -5.16 -7.55
N GLN A 137 0.33 -4.96 -8.86
CA GLN A 137 -0.83 -4.60 -9.68
C GLN A 137 -1.93 -5.67 -9.60
N MET A 138 -1.59 -6.94 -9.79
CA MET A 138 -2.52 -8.07 -9.69
C MET A 138 -3.17 -8.16 -8.29
N LYS A 139 -2.40 -7.90 -7.25
CA LYS A 139 -2.88 -7.88 -5.86
C LYS A 139 -3.59 -6.58 -5.49
N LYS A 140 -3.63 -5.59 -6.38
CA LYS A 140 -4.20 -4.25 -6.15
C LYS A 140 -3.63 -3.57 -4.90
N VAL A 141 -2.33 -3.72 -4.70
CA VAL A 141 -1.59 -3.09 -3.61
C VAL A 141 -1.10 -1.73 -4.06
N PRO A 142 -1.34 -0.64 -3.31
CA PRO A 142 -0.78 0.66 -3.63
C PRO A 142 0.74 0.63 -3.64
N PHE A 143 1.36 1.16 -4.69
CA PHE A 143 2.81 1.36 -4.73
C PHE A 143 3.18 2.56 -5.60
N VAL A 144 4.38 3.07 -5.38
CA VAL A 144 5.03 4.09 -6.22
C VAL A 144 6.46 3.67 -6.52
N LEU A 145 6.98 4.10 -7.64
CA LEU A 145 8.36 3.83 -8.07
C LEU A 145 9.18 5.13 -8.03
N ILE A 146 10.36 5.08 -7.43
CA ILE A 146 11.40 6.09 -7.61
C ILE A 146 12.27 5.64 -8.79
N GLY A 147 12.25 6.41 -9.86
CA GLY A 147 12.80 6.08 -11.16
C GLY A 147 11.70 6.00 -12.20
N SER A 148 12.07 5.72 -13.44
CA SER A 148 11.13 5.66 -14.58
C SER A 148 11.18 4.32 -15.30
N ILE A 149 10.00 3.89 -15.77
CA ILE A 149 9.79 2.74 -16.63
C ILE A 149 8.78 3.12 -17.72
N ASP A 150 8.77 2.39 -18.81
CA ASP A 150 7.81 2.57 -19.91
C ASP A 150 6.47 1.88 -19.60
N ASP A 151 5.80 2.36 -18.54
CA ASP A 151 4.47 1.90 -18.11
C ASP A 151 3.71 3.06 -17.44
N ASP A 152 2.83 3.69 -18.18
CA ASP A 152 2.01 4.83 -17.73
C ASP A 152 1.01 4.46 -16.62
N SER A 153 0.77 3.19 -16.38
CA SER A 153 -0.10 2.73 -15.30
C SER A 153 0.57 2.76 -13.93
N VAL A 154 1.89 2.97 -13.88
CA VAL A 154 2.68 3.03 -12.65
C VAL A 154 2.89 4.47 -12.23
N ILE A 155 2.56 4.79 -10.98
CA ILE A 155 2.93 6.08 -10.39
C ILE A 155 4.43 6.09 -10.15
N GLN A 156 5.13 6.99 -10.83
CA GLN A 156 6.58 7.07 -10.80
C GLN A 156 7.05 8.51 -10.55
N VAL A 157 8.17 8.63 -9.86
CA VAL A 157 8.85 9.89 -9.55
C VAL A 157 10.30 9.77 -9.96
N ASP A 158 10.72 10.56 -10.94
CA ASP A 158 12.09 10.55 -11.45
C ASP A 158 12.57 11.97 -11.76
N SER A 159 13.90 12.11 -11.89
CA SER A 159 14.55 13.30 -12.39
C SER A 159 14.86 13.10 -13.87
N ASP A 160 14.57 14.09 -14.71
CA ASP A 160 14.94 14.03 -16.11
C ASP A 160 16.46 14.22 -16.29
N HIS A 161 17.21 13.18 -15.97
CA HIS A 161 18.68 13.18 -16.11
C HIS A 161 19.13 13.35 -17.57
N LYS A 162 18.31 12.92 -18.55
CA LYS A 162 18.60 13.09 -19.95
C LYS A 162 18.53 14.56 -20.37
N ALA A 163 17.45 15.24 -20.01
CA ALA A 163 17.31 16.67 -20.26
C ALA A 163 18.40 17.48 -19.53
N ALA A 164 18.68 17.16 -18.27
CA ALA A 164 19.75 17.79 -17.51
C ALA A 164 21.12 17.60 -18.19
N GLY A 165 21.42 16.39 -18.67
CA GLY A 165 22.67 16.13 -19.40
C GLY A 165 22.79 16.92 -20.72
N ILE A 166 21.70 17.02 -21.46
CA ILE A 166 21.65 17.85 -22.71
C ILE A 166 21.89 19.32 -22.38
N GLU A 167 21.23 19.83 -21.33
CA GLU A 167 21.37 21.22 -20.91
C GLU A 167 22.81 21.55 -20.50
N LEU A 168 23.42 20.70 -19.65
CA LEU A 168 24.82 20.86 -19.24
C LEU A 168 25.78 20.87 -20.43
N ALA A 169 25.62 19.93 -21.36
CA ALA A 169 26.45 19.88 -22.58
C ALA A 169 26.27 21.14 -23.42
N SER A 170 25.02 21.60 -23.57
CA SER A 170 24.75 22.84 -24.36
C SER A 170 25.35 24.08 -23.71
N MET A 171 25.37 24.18 -22.39
CA MET A 171 26.03 25.30 -21.67
C MET A 171 27.55 25.30 -21.89
N LEU A 172 28.18 24.12 -21.84
CA LEU A 172 29.63 24.01 -22.12
C LEU A 172 29.98 24.42 -23.56
N LEU A 173 29.18 24.00 -24.53
CA LEU A 173 29.41 24.31 -25.93
C LEU A 173 29.16 25.78 -26.25
N ARG A 174 28.23 26.45 -25.58
CA ARG A 174 27.96 27.89 -25.74
C ARG A 174 29.03 28.78 -25.11
N ASN A 175 29.66 28.34 -24.05
CA ASN A 175 30.66 29.09 -23.28
C ASN A 175 32.11 28.80 -23.78
N GLY A 176 32.27 27.90 -24.71
CA GLY A 176 33.56 27.47 -25.25
C GLY A 176 33.96 28.16 -26.57
N GLU A 177 33.20 29.20 -27.03
CA GLU A 177 33.56 30.05 -28.19
C GLU A 177 34.28 31.31 -27.71
#